data_4e87808a5199e0eaa21db6f28ff37dab
#
_entry.id   4e87808a5199e0eaa21db6f28ff37dab
#
_cell.length_a   1.000
_cell.length_b   1.000
_cell.length_c   1.000
_cell.angle_alpha   90.00
_cell.angle_beta   90.00
_cell.angle_gamma   90.00
#
_symmetry.space_group_name_H-M   'P 1'
#
loop_
_entity.id
_entity.type
_entity.pdbx_description
1 polymer ?
#
loop_
_entity_poly.entity_id
_entity_poly.type
_entity_poly.pdbx_seq_one_letter_code
_entity_poly.pdbx_strand_id
1 'polypeptide(L)'
;MAVATGWTWAQTAALLAGAVAVVGALLSVAVTYGLNQRTARRERQATLFAEALTAIEDYAELPYRVRRRPRTPEGRHELTEQVSQIQSRIAFHQAWIALEAPDVSRCYNDLVRAAKTQAGKQMAQAWLTPAITKDAQVNLGVAYPRDEINAARGRCVAAMRQALGRHLPRGGSVELKPADQRLRV
;
A
#
# COMPACT_ATOMS: atom_id res chain seq x y z
N MET A 1 -24.39 -70.69 22.11
CA MET A 1 -23.35 -70.61 21.05
C MET A 1 -23.03 -69.14 20.83
N ALA A 2 -21.86 -68.67 21.31
CA ALA A 2 -21.38 -67.31 21.07
C ALA A 2 -20.53 -67.32 19.80
N VAL A 3 -21.02 -66.70 18.74
CA VAL A 3 -20.27 -66.51 17.53
C VAL A 3 -19.25 -65.39 17.81
N ALA A 4 -18.01 -65.76 18.01
CA ALA A 4 -16.89 -64.81 18.07
C ALA A 4 -16.74 -64.19 16.68
N THR A 5 -17.26 -62.98 16.49
CA THR A 5 -17.01 -62.19 15.28
C THR A 5 -15.57 -61.74 15.27
N GLY A 6 -14.71 -62.59 14.64
CA GLY A 6 -13.30 -62.26 14.46
C GLY A 6 -13.11 -61.00 13.65
N TRP A 7 -12.24 -60.12 14.13
CA TRP A 7 -11.81 -58.90 13.43
C TRP A 7 -11.34 -59.24 12.01
N THR A 8 -11.95 -58.65 11.00
CA THR A 8 -11.65 -58.94 9.60
C THR A 8 -10.69 -57.91 9.00
N TRP A 9 -9.88 -58.32 8.02
CA TRP A 9 -9.00 -57.43 7.26
C TRP A 9 -9.75 -56.24 6.65
N ALA A 10 -10.97 -56.44 6.22
CA ALA A 10 -11.80 -55.37 5.67
C ALA A 10 -12.11 -54.25 6.68
N GLN A 11 -12.30 -54.59 7.96
CA GLN A 11 -12.52 -53.59 9.03
C GLN A 11 -11.25 -52.80 9.30
N THR A 12 -10.06 -53.39 9.27
CA THR A 12 -8.78 -52.71 9.42
C THR A 12 -8.55 -51.73 8.24
N ALA A 13 -8.84 -52.20 7.01
CA ALA A 13 -8.68 -51.34 5.81
C ALA A 13 -9.64 -50.15 5.84
N ALA A 14 -10.88 -50.34 6.29
CA ALA A 14 -11.86 -49.25 6.43
C ALA A 14 -11.43 -48.20 7.47
N LEU A 15 -10.87 -48.63 8.60
CA LEU A 15 -10.36 -47.70 9.63
C LEU A 15 -9.14 -46.91 9.13
N LEU A 16 -8.23 -47.57 8.43
CA LEU A 16 -7.06 -46.89 7.83
C LEU A 16 -7.49 -45.88 6.76
N ALA A 17 -8.42 -46.24 5.88
CA ALA A 17 -8.95 -45.32 4.88
C ALA A 17 -9.63 -44.12 5.52
N GLY A 18 -10.41 -44.33 6.58
CA GLY A 18 -11.02 -43.25 7.36
C GLY A 18 -10.02 -42.32 8.01
N ALA A 19 -8.97 -42.88 8.61
CA ALA A 19 -7.90 -42.10 9.24
C ALA A 19 -7.14 -41.25 8.19
N VAL A 20 -6.82 -41.80 7.03
CA VAL A 20 -6.17 -41.06 5.93
C VAL A 20 -7.07 -39.95 5.41
N ALA A 21 -8.37 -40.18 5.26
CA ALA A 21 -9.31 -39.17 4.81
C ALA A 21 -9.42 -38.00 5.80
N VAL A 22 -9.46 -38.26 7.11
CA VAL A 22 -9.49 -37.22 8.16
C VAL A 22 -8.20 -36.40 8.15
N VAL A 23 -7.04 -37.04 8.09
CA VAL A 23 -5.74 -36.35 8.02
C VAL A 23 -5.67 -35.49 6.77
N GLY A 24 -6.08 -36.00 5.60
CA GLY A 24 -6.13 -35.24 4.35
C GLY A 24 -7.05 -34.00 4.43
N ALA A 25 -8.22 -34.15 5.04
CA ALA A 25 -9.15 -33.04 5.25
C ALA A 25 -8.55 -31.96 6.17
N LEU A 26 -7.95 -32.34 7.29
CA LEU A 26 -7.30 -31.41 8.22
C LEU A 26 -6.14 -30.65 7.58
N LEU A 27 -5.29 -31.34 6.80
CA LEU A 27 -4.21 -30.71 6.05
C LEU A 27 -4.73 -29.71 5.01
N SER A 28 -5.79 -30.05 4.27
CA SER A 28 -6.42 -29.14 3.31
C SER A 28 -6.95 -27.89 3.96
N VAL A 29 -7.63 -28.02 5.11
CA VAL A 29 -8.13 -26.88 5.88
C VAL A 29 -6.97 -26.00 6.38
N ALA A 30 -5.93 -26.60 6.92
CA ALA A 30 -4.77 -25.85 7.44
C ALA A 30 -4.04 -25.08 6.33
N VAL A 31 -3.85 -25.68 5.15
CA VAL A 31 -3.26 -25.04 3.99
C VAL A 31 -4.12 -23.90 3.48
N THR A 32 -5.42 -24.13 3.31
CA THR A 32 -6.36 -23.09 2.85
C THR A 32 -6.41 -21.91 3.83
N TYR A 33 -6.47 -22.20 5.12
CA TYR A 33 -6.47 -21.17 6.17
C TYR A 33 -5.17 -20.35 6.12
N GLY A 34 -4.00 -20.99 6.00
CA GLY A 34 -2.71 -20.32 5.90
C GLY A 34 -2.57 -19.44 4.65
N LEU A 35 -3.10 -19.90 3.50
CA LEU A 35 -3.13 -19.12 2.27
C LEU A 35 -4.04 -17.89 2.39
N ASN A 36 -5.24 -18.07 2.91
CA ASN A 36 -6.19 -16.97 3.11
C ASN A 36 -5.65 -15.90 4.08
N GLN A 37 -5.00 -16.30 5.16
CA GLN A 37 -4.34 -15.38 6.09
C GLN A 37 -3.24 -14.54 5.41
N ARG A 38 -2.42 -15.18 4.57
CA ARG A 38 -1.36 -14.49 3.82
C ARG A 38 -1.92 -13.50 2.81
N THR A 39 -2.97 -13.89 2.09
CA THR A 39 -3.65 -13.00 1.12
C THR A 39 -4.27 -11.81 1.82
N ALA A 40 -5.02 -12.02 2.90
CA ALA A 40 -5.65 -10.96 3.67
C ALA A 40 -4.62 -9.99 4.29
N ARG A 41 -3.46 -10.50 4.73
CA ARG A 41 -2.36 -9.64 5.23
C ARG A 41 -1.76 -8.79 4.12
N ARG A 42 -1.54 -9.38 2.94
CA ARG A 42 -1.01 -8.67 1.78
C ARG A 42 -1.94 -7.56 1.30
N GLU A 43 -3.24 -7.84 1.24
CA GLU A 43 -4.26 -6.85 0.87
C GLU A 43 -4.29 -5.67 1.85
N ARG A 44 -4.27 -5.95 3.16
CA ARG A 44 -4.19 -4.91 4.20
C ARG A 44 -2.92 -4.05 4.05
N GLN A 45 -1.76 -4.67 3.80
CA GLN A 45 -0.52 -3.93 3.57
C GLN A 45 -0.57 -3.11 2.27
N ALA A 46 -1.14 -3.63 1.19
CA ALA A 46 -1.28 -2.90 -0.06
C ALA A 46 -2.19 -1.66 0.11
N THR A 47 -3.31 -1.80 0.82
CA THR A 47 -4.21 -0.68 1.16
C THR A 47 -3.49 0.36 2.01
N LEU A 48 -2.79 -0.06 3.08
CA LEU A 48 -2.00 0.82 3.92
C LEU A 48 -0.98 1.63 3.10
N PHE A 49 -0.26 0.98 2.19
CA PHE A 49 0.75 1.66 1.37
C PHE A 49 0.12 2.66 0.39
N ALA A 50 -1.02 2.31 -0.22
CA ALA A 50 -1.74 3.20 -1.11
C ALA A 50 -2.24 4.46 -0.37
N GLU A 51 -2.84 4.30 0.80
CA GLU A 51 -3.32 5.41 1.63
C GLU A 51 -2.17 6.30 2.13
N ALA A 52 -1.05 5.67 2.53
CA ALA A 52 0.15 6.38 2.96
C ALA A 52 0.75 7.23 1.84
N LEU A 53 0.82 6.71 0.61
CA LEU A 53 1.28 7.46 -0.55
C LEU A 53 0.31 8.58 -0.92
N THR A 54 -1.00 8.34 -0.83
CA THR A 54 -2.04 9.37 -1.05
C THR A 54 -1.87 10.54 -0.07
N ALA A 55 -1.63 10.27 1.21
CA ALA A 55 -1.40 11.32 2.21
C ALA A 55 -0.18 12.20 1.86
N ILE A 56 0.88 11.62 1.28
CA ILE A 56 2.04 12.38 0.80
C ILE A 56 1.71 13.23 -0.42
N GLU A 57 0.94 12.71 -1.38
CA GLU A 57 0.53 13.49 -2.56
C GLU A 57 -0.40 14.63 -2.16
N ASP A 58 -1.34 14.41 -1.23
CA ASP A 58 -2.19 15.47 -0.67
C ASP A 58 -1.34 16.58 -0.02
N TYR A 59 -0.28 16.21 0.72
CA TYR A 59 0.64 17.18 1.30
C TYR A 59 1.42 17.94 0.22
N ALA A 60 1.88 17.25 -0.81
CA ALA A 60 2.59 17.85 -1.92
C ALA A 60 1.72 18.79 -2.77
N GLU A 61 0.39 18.65 -2.71
CA GLU A 61 -0.58 19.52 -3.40
C GLU A 61 -0.92 20.78 -2.60
N LEU A 62 -0.63 20.81 -1.29
CA LEU A 62 -0.98 21.95 -0.43
C LEU A 62 -0.43 23.30 -0.89
N PRO A 63 0.80 23.45 -1.43
CA PRO A 63 1.27 24.74 -1.94
C PRO A 63 0.35 25.35 -2.99
N TYR A 64 -0.21 24.52 -3.87
CA TYR A 64 -1.17 24.97 -4.89
C TYR A 64 -2.51 25.37 -4.28
N ARG A 65 -3.00 24.61 -3.29
CA ARG A 65 -4.24 24.95 -2.55
C ARG A 65 -4.07 26.28 -1.81
N VAL A 66 -2.93 26.49 -1.14
CA VAL A 66 -2.61 27.76 -0.46
C VAL A 66 -2.56 28.93 -1.45
N ARG A 67 -2.01 28.76 -2.64
CA ARG A 67 -2.01 29.79 -3.69
C ARG A 67 -3.41 30.16 -4.16
N ARG A 68 -4.29 29.16 -4.27
CA ARG A 68 -5.69 29.30 -4.73
C ARG A 68 -6.67 29.62 -3.60
N ARG A 69 -6.19 29.87 -2.37
CA ARG A 69 -7.05 30.12 -1.21
C ARG A 69 -8.00 31.32 -1.43
N PRO A 70 -9.25 31.24 -0.91
CA PRO A 70 -10.13 32.41 -0.82
C PRO A 70 -9.49 33.48 0.05
N ARG A 71 -9.87 34.76 -0.17
CA ARG A 71 -9.41 35.90 0.65
C ARG A 71 -10.18 36.07 1.96
N THR A 72 -11.11 35.18 2.25
CA THR A 72 -11.93 35.24 3.46
C THR A 72 -11.24 34.61 4.66
N PRO A 73 -11.52 35.04 5.89
CA PRO A 73 -11.02 34.40 7.09
C PRO A 73 -11.42 32.93 7.21
N GLU A 74 -12.67 32.61 6.83
CA GLU A 74 -13.24 31.27 6.85
C GLU A 74 -12.47 30.33 5.92
N GLY A 75 -12.21 30.74 4.67
CA GLY A 75 -11.43 29.95 3.72
C GLY A 75 -9.98 29.74 4.17
N ARG A 76 -9.41 30.69 4.92
CA ARG A 76 -8.10 30.50 5.54
C ARG A 76 -8.16 29.50 6.68
N HIS A 77 -9.18 29.57 7.53
CA HIS A 77 -9.37 28.62 8.62
C HIS A 77 -9.57 27.19 8.08
N GLU A 78 -10.46 27.01 7.12
CA GLU A 78 -10.71 25.72 6.47
C GLU A 78 -9.42 25.12 5.87
N LEU A 79 -8.61 25.93 5.20
CA LEU A 79 -7.37 25.45 4.61
C LEU A 79 -6.33 25.05 5.68
N THR A 80 -6.23 25.80 6.79
CA THR A 80 -5.34 25.42 7.89
C THR A 80 -5.78 24.12 8.56
N GLU A 81 -7.09 23.91 8.70
CA GLU A 81 -7.65 22.65 9.18
C GLU A 81 -7.30 21.47 8.24
N GLN A 82 -7.46 21.65 6.92
CA GLN A 82 -7.05 20.64 5.94
C GLN A 82 -5.56 20.29 6.04
N VAL A 83 -4.69 21.31 6.23
CA VAL A 83 -3.24 21.09 6.45
C VAL A 83 -3.01 20.21 7.69
N SER A 84 -3.67 20.52 8.80
CA SER A 84 -3.58 19.77 10.06
C SER A 84 -4.04 18.32 9.89
N GLN A 85 -5.17 18.11 9.21
CA GLN A 85 -5.70 16.77 8.94
C GLN A 85 -4.75 15.92 8.08
N ILE A 86 -4.15 16.50 7.02
CA ILE A 86 -3.18 15.79 6.19
C ILE A 86 -1.93 15.43 6.99
N GLN A 87 -1.42 16.35 7.83
CA GLN A 87 -0.27 16.06 8.70
C GLN A 87 -0.56 14.96 9.71
N SER A 88 -1.75 14.95 10.31
CA SER A 88 -2.19 13.88 11.22
C SER A 88 -2.28 12.54 10.52
N ARG A 89 -2.80 12.48 9.28
CA ARG A 89 -2.82 11.25 8.48
C ARG A 89 -1.42 10.75 8.16
N ILE A 90 -0.49 11.63 7.81
CA ILE A 90 0.91 11.24 7.59
C ILE A 90 1.51 10.64 8.86
N ALA A 91 1.32 11.28 10.03
CA ALA A 91 1.82 10.77 11.29
C ALA A 91 1.21 9.40 11.66
N PHE A 92 -0.09 9.21 11.42
CA PHE A 92 -0.77 7.94 11.58
C PHE A 92 -0.16 6.84 10.72
N HIS A 93 0.04 7.11 9.41
CA HIS A 93 0.66 6.14 8.51
C HIS A 93 2.13 5.84 8.84
N GLN A 94 2.90 6.82 9.36
CA GLN A 94 4.25 6.57 9.85
C GLN A 94 4.25 5.54 10.99
N ALA A 95 3.37 5.69 11.96
CA ALA A 95 3.24 4.76 13.07
C ALA A 95 2.76 3.38 12.59
N TRP A 96 1.75 3.35 11.72
CA TRP A 96 1.18 2.09 11.24
C TRP A 96 2.17 1.30 10.36
N ILE A 97 2.88 1.97 9.45
CA ILE A 97 3.93 1.32 8.64
C ILE A 97 5.06 0.79 9.53
N ALA A 98 5.43 1.51 10.61
CA ALA A 98 6.44 1.03 11.55
C ALA A 98 6.02 -0.27 12.25
N LEU A 99 4.72 -0.47 12.51
CA LEU A 99 4.17 -1.68 13.12
C LEU A 99 4.00 -2.82 12.13
N GLU A 100 3.39 -2.56 10.97
CA GLU A 100 2.99 -3.60 10.01
C GLU A 100 4.06 -3.96 8.98
N ALA A 101 4.97 -3.03 8.68
CA ALA A 101 6.00 -3.18 7.66
C ALA A 101 7.30 -2.44 8.04
N PRO A 102 8.01 -2.84 9.11
CA PRO A 102 9.18 -2.13 9.63
C PRO A 102 10.29 -1.94 8.58
N ASP A 103 10.43 -2.87 7.63
CA ASP A 103 11.39 -2.79 6.52
C ASP A 103 11.12 -1.60 5.58
N VAL A 104 9.87 -1.13 5.52
CA VAL A 104 9.43 0.01 4.69
C VAL A 104 9.51 1.33 5.46
N SER A 105 9.52 1.28 6.80
CA SER A 105 9.42 2.46 7.67
C SER A 105 10.48 3.52 7.38
N ARG A 106 11.74 3.12 7.20
CA ARG A 106 12.84 4.06 6.91
C ARG A 106 12.58 4.85 5.63
N CYS A 107 12.29 4.17 4.53
CA CYS A 107 12.09 4.85 3.25
C CYS A 107 10.82 5.69 3.23
N TYR A 108 9.76 5.31 3.95
CA TYR A 108 8.58 6.15 4.10
C TYR A 108 8.89 7.42 4.92
N ASN A 109 9.66 7.32 6.00
CA ASN A 109 10.12 8.48 6.78
C ASN A 109 11.00 9.43 5.93
N ASP A 110 11.85 8.90 5.06
CA ASP A 110 12.64 9.72 4.13
C ASP A 110 11.75 10.43 3.11
N LEU A 111 10.69 9.76 2.61
CA LEU A 111 9.70 10.37 1.73
C LEU A 111 8.91 11.48 2.44
N VAL A 112 8.47 11.26 3.68
CA VAL A 112 7.82 12.29 4.51
C VAL A 112 8.73 13.48 4.70
N ARG A 113 10.01 13.26 4.99
CA ARG A 113 11.01 14.34 5.16
C ARG A 113 11.17 15.15 3.88
N ALA A 114 11.34 14.49 2.73
CA ALA A 114 11.45 15.15 1.44
C ALA A 114 10.20 15.98 1.12
N ALA A 115 9.00 15.44 1.37
CA ALA A 115 7.74 16.15 1.18
C ALA A 115 7.65 17.39 2.09
N LYS A 116 7.94 17.25 3.38
CA LYS A 116 7.91 18.37 4.33
C LYS A 116 8.94 19.45 3.97
N THR A 117 10.13 19.07 3.50
CA THR A 117 11.17 20.02 3.08
C THR A 117 10.76 20.77 1.82
N GLN A 118 10.43 20.08 0.73
CA GLN A 118 10.13 20.73 -0.55
C GLN A 118 8.76 21.40 -0.56
N ALA A 119 7.68 20.64 -0.28
CA ALA A 119 6.33 21.20 -0.31
C ALA A 119 6.09 22.18 0.85
N GLY A 120 6.65 21.91 2.04
CA GLY A 120 6.55 22.83 3.18
C GLY A 120 7.19 24.19 2.91
N LYS A 121 8.37 24.22 2.28
CA LYS A 121 9.03 25.47 1.84
C LYS A 121 8.17 26.23 0.83
N GLN A 122 7.61 25.53 -0.16
CA GLN A 122 6.73 26.14 -1.17
C GLN A 122 5.41 26.63 -0.58
N MET A 123 4.86 25.88 0.38
CA MET A 123 3.65 26.28 1.10
C MET A 123 3.88 27.56 1.92
N ALA A 124 5.01 27.66 2.62
CA ALA A 124 5.37 28.88 3.34
C ALA A 124 5.48 30.10 2.39
N GLN A 125 6.12 29.93 1.24
CA GLN A 125 6.18 30.94 0.19
C GLN A 125 4.77 31.30 -0.34
N ALA A 126 3.91 30.32 -0.55
CA ALA A 126 2.54 30.52 -1.03
C ALA A 126 1.71 31.33 -0.03
N TRP A 127 1.93 31.19 1.27
CA TRP A 127 1.28 32.01 2.30
C TRP A 127 1.70 33.48 2.25
N LEU A 128 2.96 33.76 1.91
CA LEU A 128 3.47 35.12 1.77
C LEU A 128 2.99 35.80 0.47
N THR A 129 2.54 35.04 -0.50
CA THR A 129 2.04 35.56 -1.78
C THR A 129 0.57 35.91 -1.67
N PRO A 130 0.09 37.04 -2.25
CA PRO A 130 -1.32 37.35 -2.31
C PRO A 130 -2.13 36.22 -2.95
N ALA A 131 -3.36 35.99 -2.44
CA ALA A 131 -4.26 35.00 -3.01
C ALA A 131 -4.63 35.36 -4.46
N ILE A 132 -4.77 34.32 -5.30
CA ILE A 132 -5.16 34.45 -6.71
C ILE A 132 -6.57 35.00 -6.81
N THR A 133 -6.79 35.92 -7.73
CA THR A 133 -8.09 36.62 -7.95
C THR A 133 -8.62 36.51 -9.36
N LYS A 134 -7.81 36.03 -10.31
CA LYS A 134 -8.17 35.94 -11.73
C LYS A 134 -7.92 34.50 -12.21
N ASP A 135 -8.84 34.00 -13.03
CA ASP A 135 -8.73 32.64 -13.57
C ASP A 135 -7.44 32.39 -14.36
N ALA A 136 -6.94 33.41 -15.07
CA ALA A 136 -5.65 33.34 -15.77
C ALA A 136 -4.45 33.09 -14.85
N GLN A 137 -4.57 33.33 -13.55
CA GLN A 137 -3.53 33.10 -12.54
C GLN A 137 -3.61 31.70 -11.91
N VAL A 138 -4.70 30.94 -12.16
CA VAL A 138 -4.92 29.61 -11.59
C VAL A 138 -3.92 28.60 -12.15
N ASN A 139 -3.62 28.69 -13.45
CA ASN A 139 -2.61 27.86 -14.09
C ASN A 139 -1.22 28.43 -13.82
N LEU A 140 -0.57 27.90 -12.82
CA LEU A 140 0.84 28.20 -12.54
C LEU A 140 1.66 27.62 -13.69
N GLY A 141 2.20 28.48 -14.56
CA GLY A 141 2.98 28.07 -15.73
C GLY A 141 4.25 27.27 -15.40
N VAL A 142 4.69 27.31 -14.14
CA VAL A 142 5.83 26.55 -13.64
C VAL A 142 5.45 25.86 -12.34
N ALA A 143 5.53 24.51 -12.36
CA ALA A 143 5.39 23.70 -11.16
C ALA A 143 6.59 23.94 -10.22
N TYR A 144 6.38 23.84 -8.91
CA TYR A 144 7.50 23.88 -7.99
C TYR A 144 8.34 22.58 -8.10
N PRO A 145 9.66 22.63 -7.84
CA PRO A 145 10.52 21.46 -7.93
C PRO A 145 10.06 20.35 -6.98
N ARG A 146 9.90 19.11 -7.49
CA ARG A 146 9.48 17.91 -6.73
C ARG A 146 10.51 16.78 -6.85
N ASP A 147 11.74 17.08 -7.24
CA ASP A 147 12.75 16.07 -7.58
C ASP A 147 13.09 15.17 -6.39
N GLU A 148 13.26 15.75 -5.19
CA GLU A 148 13.54 14.99 -3.97
C GLU A 148 12.35 14.14 -3.54
N ILE A 149 11.13 14.67 -3.64
CA ILE A 149 9.88 13.92 -3.37
C ILE A 149 9.79 12.75 -4.34
N ASN A 150 9.99 12.98 -5.63
CA ASN A 150 9.88 11.95 -6.66
C ASN A 150 10.94 10.85 -6.49
N ALA A 151 12.19 11.23 -6.20
CA ALA A 151 13.27 10.27 -5.93
C ALA A 151 13.00 9.44 -4.67
N ALA A 152 12.57 10.07 -3.57
CA ALA A 152 12.24 9.38 -2.33
C ALA A 152 11.01 8.46 -2.51
N ARG A 153 9.99 8.90 -3.26
CA ARG A 153 8.81 8.10 -3.62
C ARG A 153 9.20 6.85 -4.42
N GLY A 154 10.09 6.99 -5.41
CA GLY A 154 10.59 5.86 -6.19
C GLY A 154 11.24 4.78 -5.32
N ARG A 155 12.12 5.19 -4.39
CA ARG A 155 12.76 4.26 -3.43
C ARG A 155 11.73 3.61 -2.50
N CYS A 156 10.78 4.39 -1.99
CA CYS A 156 9.75 3.90 -1.10
C CYS A 156 8.84 2.87 -1.78
N VAL A 157 8.38 3.15 -3.00
CA VAL A 157 7.57 2.22 -3.81
C VAL A 157 8.33 0.92 -4.10
N ALA A 158 9.64 0.99 -4.38
CA ALA A 158 10.46 -0.20 -4.57
C ALA A 158 10.49 -1.08 -3.30
N ALA A 159 10.68 -0.48 -2.12
CA ALA A 159 10.64 -1.19 -0.85
C ALA A 159 9.25 -1.78 -0.54
N MET A 160 8.17 -1.05 -0.81
CA MET A 160 6.79 -1.53 -0.67
C MET A 160 6.52 -2.75 -1.56
N ARG A 161 6.97 -2.71 -2.83
CA ARG A 161 6.87 -3.86 -3.75
C ARG A 161 7.63 -5.09 -3.22
N GLN A 162 8.82 -4.90 -2.67
CA GLN A 162 9.59 -5.99 -2.07
C GLN A 162 8.86 -6.58 -0.86
N ALA A 163 8.31 -5.75 0.01
CA ALA A 163 7.54 -6.20 1.18
C ALA A 163 6.32 -7.04 0.76
N LEU A 164 5.56 -6.58 -0.24
CA LEU A 164 4.42 -7.32 -0.80
C LEU A 164 4.85 -8.61 -1.53
N GLY A 165 6.00 -8.60 -2.21
CA GLY A 165 6.53 -9.75 -2.95
C GLY A 165 7.11 -10.85 -2.07
N ARG A 166 7.60 -10.55 -0.86
CA ARG A 166 8.11 -11.55 0.10
C ARG A 166 7.04 -12.56 0.54
N HIS A 167 5.77 -12.26 0.34
CA HIS A 167 4.65 -13.14 0.66
C HIS A 167 4.17 -13.99 -0.52
N LEU A 168 4.79 -13.84 -1.70
CA LEU A 168 4.54 -14.75 -2.83
C LEU A 168 5.36 -16.03 -2.63
N PRO A 169 4.75 -17.24 -2.74
CA PRO A 169 5.55 -18.46 -2.92
C PRO A 169 6.40 -18.25 -4.18
N ARG A 170 7.70 -18.57 -4.10
CA ARG A 170 8.59 -18.60 -5.25
C ARG A 170 8.13 -19.73 -6.18
N GLY A 171 7.07 -19.50 -6.92
CA GLY A 171 6.53 -20.41 -7.91
C GLY A 171 6.68 -19.77 -9.29
N GLY A 172 7.61 -20.33 -10.09
CA GLY A 172 7.67 -20.30 -11.53
C GLY A 172 7.55 -18.93 -12.18
N SER A 173 8.67 -18.39 -12.62
CA SER A 173 8.70 -17.42 -13.72
C SER A 173 7.95 -18.04 -14.90
N VAL A 174 6.72 -17.64 -15.14
CA VAL A 174 6.09 -17.87 -16.43
C VAL A 174 6.78 -16.90 -17.38
N GLU A 175 7.77 -17.43 -18.08
CA GLU A 175 8.42 -16.79 -19.21
C GLU A 175 7.36 -16.59 -20.30
N LEU A 176 6.78 -15.40 -20.38
CA LEU A 176 5.92 -15.02 -21.49
C LEU A 176 6.80 -14.94 -22.73
N LYS A 177 6.80 -16.05 -23.49
CA LYS A 177 7.40 -16.12 -24.80
C LYS A 177 6.81 -14.99 -25.66
N PRO A 178 7.62 -14.10 -26.26
CA PRO A 178 7.10 -13.05 -27.09
C PRO A 178 6.34 -13.67 -28.27
N ALA A 179 5.10 -13.23 -28.49
CA ALA A 179 4.30 -13.63 -29.63
C ALA A 179 5.06 -13.28 -30.92
N ASP A 180 5.26 -14.30 -31.74
CA ASP A 180 5.95 -14.27 -33.03
C ASP A 180 5.31 -13.20 -33.94
N GLN A 181 6.09 -12.16 -34.25
CA GLN A 181 5.75 -11.18 -35.30
C GLN A 181 5.92 -11.82 -36.67
N ARG A 182 4.95 -12.65 -37.07
CA ARG A 182 4.83 -13.05 -38.47
C ARG A 182 3.43 -12.72 -38.97
N LEU A 183 3.26 -11.53 -39.47
CA LEU A 183 2.30 -11.20 -40.55
C LEU A 183 2.77 -9.89 -41.19
N ARG A 184 3.75 -10.03 -42.07
CA ARG A 184 3.89 -9.16 -43.26
C ARG A 184 3.32 -9.94 -44.42
N VAL A 185 2.26 -9.47 -44.98
CA VAL A 185 2.00 -9.38 -46.44
C VAL A 185 1.06 -8.18 -46.66
#